data_c8b6723ecf6270ac31c3a793fd87e722
#
_entry.id   c8b6723ecf6270ac31c3a793fd87e722
#
_cell.length_a   1.000
_cell.length_b   1.000
_cell.length_c   1.000
_cell.angle_alpha   90.00
_cell.angle_beta   90.00
_cell.angle_gamma   90.00
#
_symmetry.space_group_name_H-M   'P 1'
#
loop_
_entity.id
_entity.type
_entity.pdbx_description
1 polymer ?
#
loop_
_entity_poly.entity_id
_entity_poly.type
_entity_poly.pdbx_seq_one_letter_code
_entity_poly.pdbx_strand_id
1 'polypeptide(L)'
;MNENLDAYGASMSKAEKEIEKALRPDAFGCFAGQEQVVANLRVFVRAAAQRGESLDHVLLHGPPGLGKTTLSHIIANELGVNMKMTSGPVFDKPGNLAGLLTSLEKNDVLFIDEIHRLSPVVEEYLYSAMEDFRIDIMIESGPNARSVQIALNPFTLIGATTRSGLLTAPLRSRFGINLRLEYYDSKTLSNIIKRSAAILKVPIDDEAAFEIARRSRGTPRIANLLLRRVRDFAQIQGDGKVTMEIAKIGLKALNVDQHGLDDMDNRILLTIIDKFKGGPVGVNTIATAVGEEAGTIEEVCEPFLIQEGYLMRTPRGRVVTDMAYKHLGRFKGGDQGTLF
;
A
#
# COMPACT_ATOMS: atom_id res chain seq x y z
N MET A 1 1.19 15.54 -9.44
CA MET A 1 1.46 14.98 -8.09
C MET A 1 2.46 15.90 -7.41
N ASN A 2 2.30 16.17 -6.14
CA ASN A 2 3.34 16.89 -5.41
C ASN A 2 4.54 15.95 -5.31
N GLU A 3 5.63 16.24 -6.05
CA GLU A 3 6.86 15.41 -6.09
C GLU A 3 7.43 15.13 -4.69
N ASN A 4 7.09 15.97 -3.72
CA ASN A 4 7.49 15.81 -2.33
C ASN A 4 6.63 14.78 -1.55
N LEU A 5 5.53 14.29 -2.11
CA LEU A 5 4.59 13.34 -1.50
C LEU A 5 4.34 12.14 -2.41
N ASP A 6 5.40 11.58 -3.03
CA ASP A 6 5.29 10.36 -3.82
C ASP A 6 4.84 9.17 -2.96
N ALA A 7 3.55 8.90 -2.99
CA ALA A 7 2.93 7.81 -2.23
C ALA A 7 3.40 6.41 -2.69
N TYR A 8 3.95 6.30 -3.90
CA TYR A 8 4.50 5.06 -4.44
C TYR A 8 6.00 4.88 -4.17
N GLY A 9 6.73 5.95 -3.81
CA GLY A 9 8.17 5.91 -3.62
C GLY A 9 8.97 5.64 -4.90
N ALA A 10 8.37 5.89 -6.07
CA ALA A 10 9.03 5.68 -7.37
C ALA A 10 10.23 6.60 -7.57
N SER A 11 10.18 7.81 -6.98
CA SER A 11 11.23 8.83 -7.04
C SER A 11 12.24 8.75 -5.89
N MET A 12 12.09 7.79 -4.95
CA MET A 12 12.97 7.71 -3.77
C MET A 12 14.42 7.41 -4.12
N SER A 13 15.34 8.22 -3.60
CA SER A 13 16.77 7.99 -3.66
C SER A 13 17.18 6.70 -2.94
N LYS A 14 18.39 6.18 -3.21
CA LYS A 14 18.93 5.02 -2.49
C LYS A 14 18.96 5.24 -0.97
N ALA A 15 19.39 6.43 -0.53
CA ALA A 15 19.45 6.78 0.89
C ALA A 15 18.04 6.81 1.54
N GLU A 16 17.03 7.31 0.84
CA GLU A 16 15.65 7.30 1.34
C GLU A 16 15.08 5.89 1.46
N LYS A 17 15.41 4.99 0.52
CA LYS A 17 15.02 3.56 0.61
C LYS A 17 15.69 2.85 1.79
N GLU A 18 16.94 3.16 2.10
CA GLU A 18 17.64 2.64 3.28
C GLU A 18 17.01 3.13 4.58
N ILE A 19 16.67 4.41 4.65
CA ILE A 19 15.95 4.97 5.80
C ILE A 19 14.58 4.31 5.95
N GLU A 20 13.81 4.17 4.87
CA GLU A 20 12.52 3.50 4.92
C GLU A 20 12.66 2.06 5.42
N LYS A 21 13.69 1.34 4.96
CA LYS A 21 14.00 -0.02 5.42
C LYS A 21 14.31 -0.05 6.92
N ALA A 22 15.10 0.90 7.41
CA ALA A 22 15.45 0.99 8.83
C ALA A 22 14.24 1.31 9.74
N LEU A 23 13.22 1.99 9.21
CA LEU A 23 12.00 2.29 9.95
C LEU A 23 11.02 1.11 10.02
N ARG A 24 11.20 0.08 9.19
CA ARG A 24 10.31 -1.09 9.19
C ARG A 24 10.55 -1.94 10.44
N PRO A 25 9.49 -2.39 11.13
CA PRO A 25 9.62 -3.40 12.17
C PRO A 25 10.04 -4.75 11.57
N ASP A 26 10.81 -5.52 12.32
CA ASP A 26 11.35 -6.83 11.95
C ASP A 26 10.68 -8.00 12.68
N ALA A 27 9.83 -7.72 13.68
CA ALA A 27 9.11 -8.70 14.48
C ALA A 27 7.66 -8.25 14.73
N PHE A 28 6.77 -9.22 14.96
CA PHE A 28 5.37 -8.91 15.31
C PHE A 28 5.22 -8.06 16.56
N GLY A 29 6.15 -8.16 17.52
CA GLY A 29 6.13 -7.36 18.75
C GLY A 29 6.33 -5.87 18.52
N CYS A 30 6.99 -5.51 17.43
CA CYS A 30 7.30 -4.12 17.03
C CYS A 30 6.31 -3.56 16.00
N PHE A 31 5.41 -4.39 15.47
CA PHE A 31 4.41 -3.98 14.49
C PHE A 31 3.19 -3.42 15.21
N ALA A 32 2.92 -2.14 15.01
CA ALA A 32 1.77 -1.47 15.62
C ALA A 32 0.55 -1.52 14.68
N GLY A 33 -0.64 -1.66 15.26
CA GLY A 33 -1.91 -1.76 14.56
C GLY A 33 -2.17 -3.10 13.90
N GLN A 34 -3.29 -3.23 13.20
CA GLN A 34 -3.73 -4.48 12.58
C GLN A 34 -3.84 -5.63 13.59
N GLU A 35 -4.30 -5.35 14.81
CA GLU A 35 -4.21 -6.26 15.97
C GLU A 35 -4.73 -7.66 15.65
N GLN A 36 -5.91 -7.76 15.00
CA GLN A 36 -6.50 -9.06 14.66
C GLN A 36 -5.69 -9.81 13.61
N VAL A 37 -5.17 -9.10 12.61
CA VAL A 37 -4.32 -9.68 11.55
C VAL A 37 -3.02 -10.22 12.15
N VAL A 38 -2.38 -9.42 13.00
CA VAL A 38 -1.13 -9.79 13.68
C VAL A 38 -1.34 -10.95 14.65
N ALA A 39 -2.43 -10.93 15.41
CA ALA A 39 -2.75 -12.02 16.35
C ALA A 39 -2.93 -13.36 15.60
N ASN A 40 -3.68 -13.36 14.50
CA ASN A 40 -3.88 -14.56 13.69
C ASN A 40 -2.56 -15.04 13.06
N LEU A 41 -1.78 -14.13 12.45
CA LEU A 41 -0.49 -14.48 11.85
C LEU A 41 0.48 -15.07 12.86
N ARG A 42 0.54 -14.56 14.09
CA ARG A 42 1.38 -15.13 15.16
C ARG A 42 1.03 -16.58 15.45
N VAL A 43 -0.26 -16.92 15.48
CA VAL A 43 -0.71 -18.30 15.71
C VAL A 43 -0.29 -19.20 14.55
N PHE A 44 -0.57 -18.78 13.31
CA PHE A 44 -0.30 -19.58 12.12
C PHE A 44 1.20 -19.81 11.91
N VAL A 45 2.01 -18.73 11.99
CA VAL A 45 3.47 -18.79 11.86
C VAL A 45 4.09 -19.68 12.93
N ARG A 46 3.66 -19.53 14.20
CA ARG A 46 4.17 -20.32 15.30
C ARG A 46 3.81 -21.80 15.16
N ALA A 47 2.59 -22.11 14.71
CA ALA A 47 2.15 -23.47 14.46
C ALA A 47 2.94 -24.14 13.32
N ALA A 48 3.15 -23.46 12.18
CA ALA A 48 3.97 -23.95 11.08
C ALA A 48 5.42 -24.19 11.51
N ALA A 49 6.03 -23.23 12.23
CA ALA A 49 7.38 -23.37 12.75
C ALA A 49 7.53 -24.59 13.72
N GLN A 50 6.55 -24.82 14.60
CA GLN A 50 6.57 -25.97 15.51
C GLN A 50 6.45 -27.32 14.79
N ARG A 51 5.73 -27.37 13.67
CA ARG A 51 5.62 -28.60 12.84
C ARG A 51 6.79 -28.79 11.88
N GLY A 52 7.64 -27.76 11.67
CA GLY A 52 8.72 -27.78 10.68
C GLY A 52 8.23 -27.78 9.24
N GLU A 53 7.03 -27.25 9.01
CA GLU A 53 6.35 -27.20 7.72
C GLU A 53 6.37 -25.76 7.14
N SER A 54 6.18 -25.63 5.82
CA SER A 54 5.88 -24.34 5.22
C SER A 54 4.53 -23.80 5.74
N LEU A 55 4.44 -22.48 5.90
CA LEU A 55 3.18 -21.83 6.20
C LEU A 55 2.24 -21.93 4.99
N ASP A 56 0.95 -22.05 5.21
CA ASP A 56 -0.05 -21.91 4.14
C ASP A 56 0.17 -20.61 3.37
N HIS A 57 -0.15 -20.62 2.07
CA HIS A 57 -0.01 -19.43 1.24
C HIS A 57 -0.86 -18.27 1.75
N VAL A 58 -0.28 -17.07 1.80
CA VAL A 58 -0.86 -15.88 2.41
C VAL A 58 -1.18 -14.83 1.35
N LEU A 59 -2.40 -14.33 1.33
CA LEU A 59 -2.80 -13.15 0.56
C LEU A 59 -2.98 -11.95 1.48
N LEU A 60 -2.14 -10.93 1.30
CA LEU A 60 -2.25 -9.64 1.98
C LEU A 60 -2.86 -8.61 1.03
N HIS A 61 -4.04 -8.09 1.35
CA HIS A 61 -4.69 -7.13 0.48
C HIS A 61 -5.17 -5.89 1.23
N GLY A 62 -5.31 -4.79 0.51
CA GLY A 62 -5.74 -3.50 1.07
C GLY A 62 -4.99 -2.33 0.44
N PRO A 63 -5.35 -1.08 0.79
CA PRO A 63 -4.74 0.13 0.27
C PRO A 63 -3.20 0.14 0.32
N PRO A 64 -2.53 0.97 -0.50
CA PRO A 64 -1.08 1.08 -0.46
C PRO A 64 -0.59 1.68 0.85
N GLY A 65 0.64 1.36 1.26
CA GLY A 65 1.29 1.98 2.42
C GLY A 65 0.90 1.44 3.80
N LEU A 66 0.09 0.37 3.88
CA LEU A 66 -0.42 -0.20 5.14
C LEU A 66 0.49 -1.26 5.79
N GLY A 67 1.62 -1.61 5.15
CA GLY A 67 2.59 -2.54 5.74
C GLY A 67 2.55 -3.97 5.19
N LYS A 68 1.92 -4.25 4.04
CA LYS A 68 1.89 -5.59 3.41
C LYS A 68 3.29 -6.20 3.27
N THR A 69 4.21 -5.48 2.66
CA THR A 69 5.62 -5.89 2.50
C THR A 69 6.32 -6.06 3.85
N THR A 70 6.03 -5.20 4.83
CA THR A 70 6.59 -5.30 6.18
C THR A 70 6.14 -6.58 6.88
N LEU A 71 4.84 -6.90 6.83
CA LEU A 71 4.33 -8.15 7.39
C LEU A 71 4.94 -9.38 6.73
N SER A 72 5.19 -9.35 5.41
CA SER A 72 5.85 -10.44 4.70
C SER A 72 7.29 -10.69 5.20
N HIS A 73 8.05 -9.60 5.46
CA HIS A 73 9.36 -9.71 6.08
C HIS A 73 9.29 -10.29 7.51
N ILE A 74 8.34 -9.81 8.31
CA ILE A 74 8.15 -10.32 9.68
C ILE A 74 7.81 -11.80 9.66
N ILE A 75 6.93 -12.25 8.75
CA ILE A 75 6.58 -13.69 8.61
C ILE A 75 7.82 -14.50 8.32
N ALA A 76 8.65 -14.11 7.35
CA ALA A 76 9.87 -14.83 7.01
C ALA A 76 10.88 -14.86 8.18
N ASN A 77 11.06 -13.73 8.86
CA ASN A 77 11.94 -13.63 10.04
C ASN A 77 11.46 -14.53 11.18
N GLU A 78 10.17 -14.55 11.48
CA GLU A 78 9.60 -15.36 12.57
C GLU A 78 9.58 -16.87 12.23
N LEU A 79 9.53 -17.23 10.93
CA LEU A 79 9.72 -18.60 10.46
C LEU A 79 11.21 -19.00 10.45
N GLY A 80 12.13 -18.05 10.49
CA GLY A 80 13.57 -18.30 10.40
C GLY A 80 14.03 -18.77 9.02
N VAL A 81 13.38 -18.31 7.94
CA VAL A 81 13.64 -18.73 6.57
C VAL A 81 14.03 -17.55 5.68
N ASN A 82 14.58 -17.83 4.50
CA ASN A 82 14.89 -16.79 3.52
C ASN A 82 13.63 -16.30 2.82
N MET A 83 13.64 -15.04 2.39
CA MET A 83 12.58 -14.46 1.58
C MET A 83 13.12 -13.96 0.25
N LYS A 84 12.55 -14.45 -0.85
CA LYS A 84 12.77 -13.88 -2.18
C LYS A 84 11.62 -12.95 -2.54
N MET A 85 11.98 -11.75 -2.99
CA MET A 85 11.01 -10.71 -3.34
C MET A 85 10.99 -10.45 -4.83
N THR A 86 9.78 -10.30 -5.35
CA THR A 86 9.53 -9.92 -6.73
C THR A 86 8.21 -9.14 -6.83
N SER A 87 7.83 -8.74 -8.03
CA SER A 87 6.53 -8.12 -8.29
C SER A 87 5.88 -8.72 -9.55
N GLY A 88 4.53 -8.66 -9.61
CA GLY A 88 3.78 -9.18 -10.73
C GLY A 88 4.29 -8.73 -12.10
N PRO A 89 4.54 -7.42 -12.33
CA PRO A 89 5.00 -6.90 -13.62
C PRO A 89 6.36 -7.41 -14.10
N VAL A 90 7.17 -7.99 -13.23
CA VAL A 90 8.50 -8.53 -13.59
C VAL A 90 8.40 -9.85 -14.35
N PHE A 91 7.28 -10.55 -14.26
CA PHE A 91 7.09 -11.84 -14.91
C PHE A 91 6.47 -11.71 -16.29
N ASP A 92 7.30 -11.42 -17.29
CA ASP A 92 6.85 -11.37 -18.68
C ASP A 92 6.69 -12.78 -19.28
N LYS A 93 7.44 -13.77 -18.75
CA LYS A 93 7.48 -15.15 -19.27
C LYS A 93 7.45 -16.18 -18.14
N PRO A 94 6.77 -17.32 -18.35
CA PRO A 94 6.73 -18.41 -17.39
C PRO A 94 8.12 -18.90 -16.94
N GLY A 95 9.11 -18.90 -17.84
CA GLY A 95 10.47 -19.33 -17.52
C GLY A 95 11.15 -18.51 -16.41
N ASN A 96 10.82 -17.23 -16.28
CA ASN A 96 11.34 -16.38 -15.21
C ASN A 96 10.78 -16.81 -13.86
N LEU A 97 9.51 -17.17 -13.80
CA LEU A 97 8.87 -17.70 -12.59
C LEU A 97 9.46 -19.08 -12.25
N ALA A 98 9.63 -19.98 -13.23
CA ALA A 98 10.20 -21.29 -13.04
C ALA A 98 11.61 -21.22 -12.45
N GLY A 99 12.49 -20.37 -13.00
CA GLY A 99 13.83 -20.13 -12.47
C GLY A 99 13.83 -19.63 -11.02
N LEU A 100 12.87 -18.78 -10.66
CA LEU A 100 12.74 -18.30 -9.29
C LEU A 100 12.25 -19.40 -8.34
N LEU A 101 11.21 -20.16 -8.72
CA LEU A 101 10.63 -21.25 -7.92
C LEU A 101 11.63 -22.38 -7.67
N THR A 102 12.39 -22.78 -8.70
CA THR A 102 13.42 -23.84 -8.55
C THR A 102 14.61 -23.43 -7.69
N SER A 103 14.79 -22.14 -7.47
CA SER A 103 15.86 -21.57 -6.63
C SER A 103 15.46 -21.38 -5.16
N LEU A 104 14.22 -21.74 -4.78
CA LEU A 104 13.75 -21.70 -3.39
C LEU A 104 14.27 -22.89 -2.62
N GLU A 105 14.71 -22.67 -1.40
CA GLU A 105 15.03 -23.71 -0.45
C GLU A 105 13.76 -24.16 0.30
N LYS A 106 13.88 -25.24 1.07
CA LYS A 106 12.75 -25.80 1.82
C LYS A 106 12.21 -24.76 2.81
N ASN A 107 10.91 -24.53 2.77
CA ASN A 107 10.13 -23.60 3.60
C ASN A 107 10.42 -22.11 3.35
N ASP A 108 11.22 -21.75 2.34
CA ASP A 108 11.45 -20.35 1.96
C ASP A 108 10.14 -19.61 1.68
N VAL A 109 10.18 -18.31 1.82
CA VAL A 109 9.07 -17.42 1.47
C VAL A 109 9.34 -16.79 0.09
N LEU A 110 8.37 -16.92 -0.81
CA LEU A 110 8.30 -16.13 -2.04
C LEU A 110 7.29 -15.01 -1.86
N PHE A 111 7.73 -13.77 -1.92
CA PHE A 111 6.85 -12.60 -1.88
C PHE A 111 6.66 -12.03 -3.28
N ILE A 112 5.40 -11.90 -3.72
CA ILE A 112 5.03 -11.26 -4.99
C ILE A 112 4.19 -10.03 -4.68
N ASP A 113 4.77 -8.84 -4.90
CA ASP A 113 4.01 -7.58 -4.79
C ASP A 113 3.18 -7.35 -6.06
N GLU A 114 2.06 -6.65 -5.92
CA GLU A 114 1.08 -6.41 -6.98
C GLU A 114 0.75 -7.68 -7.79
N ILE A 115 0.50 -8.78 -7.08
CA ILE A 115 0.26 -10.12 -7.66
C ILE A 115 -0.89 -10.13 -8.67
N HIS A 116 -1.85 -9.20 -8.58
CA HIS A 116 -2.94 -9.04 -9.55
C HIS A 116 -2.48 -8.61 -10.95
N ARG A 117 -1.20 -8.23 -11.11
CA ARG A 117 -0.61 -7.84 -12.39
C ARG A 117 0.13 -8.98 -13.09
N LEU A 118 0.04 -10.19 -12.56
CA LEU A 118 0.53 -11.38 -13.26
C LEU A 118 -0.28 -11.61 -14.55
N SER A 119 0.39 -12.08 -15.59
CA SER A 119 -0.33 -12.53 -16.79
C SER A 119 -1.06 -13.86 -16.52
N PRO A 120 -2.19 -14.13 -17.18
CA PRO A 120 -2.93 -15.39 -17.01
C PRO A 120 -2.05 -16.63 -17.20
N VAL A 121 -1.12 -16.58 -18.16
CA VAL A 121 -0.19 -17.68 -18.42
C VAL A 121 0.74 -17.94 -17.24
N VAL A 122 1.25 -16.89 -16.59
CA VAL A 122 2.11 -17.01 -15.40
C VAL A 122 1.30 -17.47 -14.18
N GLU A 123 0.04 -17.04 -14.06
CA GLU A 123 -0.85 -17.53 -12.99
C GLU A 123 -1.06 -19.06 -13.06
N GLU A 124 -1.23 -19.64 -14.26
CA GLU A 124 -1.43 -21.08 -14.44
C GLU A 124 -0.23 -21.90 -13.90
N TYR A 125 0.99 -21.40 -14.10
CA TYR A 125 2.18 -22.05 -13.53
C TYR A 125 2.20 -21.97 -11.99
N LEU A 126 1.69 -20.89 -11.41
CA LEU A 126 1.57 -20.79 -9.95
C LEU A 126 0.58 -21.78 -9.37
N TYR A 127 -0.49 -22.14 -10.08
CA TYR A 127 -1.48 -23.06 -9.54
C TYR A 127 -0.87 -24.41 -9.13
N SER A 128 -0.15 -25.06 -10.05
CA SER A 128 0.54 -26.33 -9.78
C SER A 128 1.66 -26.17 -8.75
N ALA A 129 2.37 -25.04 -8.77
CA ALA A 129 3.42 -24.76 -7.82
C ALA A 129 2.88 -24.61 -6.38
N MET A 130 1.69 -24.00 -6.21
CA MET A 130 1.05 -23.80 -4.90
C MET A 130 0.40 -25.06 -4.35
N GLU A 131 -0.24 -25.87 -5.20
CA GLU A 131 -0.98 -27.05 -4.76
C GLU A 131 -0.08 -28.28 -4.59
N ASP A 132 0.76 -28.55 -5.59
CA ASP A 132 1.50 -29.81 -5.70
C ASP A 132 3.00 -29.66 -5.55
N PHE A 133 3.52 -28.44 -5.33
CA PHE A 133 4.95 -28.14 -5.31
C PHE A 133 5.68 -28.71 -6.53
N ARG A 134 5.11 -28.46 -7.71
CA ARG A 134 5.68 -28.86 -9.00
C ARG A 134 5.37 -27.82 -10.07
N ILE A 135 6.16 -27.81 -11.12
CA ILE A 135 5.96 -26.96 -12.28
C ILE A 135 6.18 -27.76 -13.56
N ASP A 136 5.28 -27.60 -14.52
CA ASP A 136 5.39 -28.24 -15.82
C ASP A 136 5.93 -27.24 -16.84
N ILE A 137 7.13 -27.51 -17.39
CA ILE A 137 7.77 -26.62 -18.37
C ILE A 137 7.67 -27.25 -19.74
N MET A 138 7.11 -26.51 -20.71
CA MET A 138 7.12 -26.89 -22.12
C MET A 138 8.50 -26.62 -22.73
N ILE A 139 9.18 -27.66 -23.20
CA ILE A 139 10.54 -27.53 -23.82
C ILE A 139 10.44 -27.12 -25.29
N GLU A 140 9.41 -27.60 -25.99
CA GLU A 140 9.22 -27.34 -27.43
C GLU A 140 7.76 -26.95 -27.67
N SER A 141 7.53 -26.12 -28.71
CA SER A 141 6.21 -25.76 -29.20
C SER A 141 5.92 -26.52 -30.50
N GLY A 142 4.67 -27.02 -30.68
CA GLY A 142 4.23 -27.71 -31.90
C GLY A 142 3.88 -29.18 -31.67
N PRO A 143 3.75 -29.98 -32.77
CA PRO A 143 3.27 -31.37 -32.67
C PRO A 143 4.15 -32.30 -31.85
N ASN A 144 5.41 -31.96 -31.61
CA ASN A 144 6.37 -32.69 -30.78
C ASN A 144 6.60 -32.07 -29.40
N ALA A 145 5.69 -31.21 -28.94
CA ALA A 145 5.78 -30.55 -27.64
C ALA A 145 5.99 -31.57 -26.53
N ARG A 146 7.05 -31.40 -25.73
CA ARG A 146 7.32 -32.20 -24.54
C ARG A 146 7.25 -31.30 -23.31
N SER A 147 6.58 -31.76 -22.29
CA SER A 147 6.62 -31.15 -20.96
C SER A 147 7.59 -31.88 -20.05
N VAL A 148 8.35 -31.15 -19.28
CA VAL A 148 9.15 -31.65 -18.16
C VAL A 148 8.56 -31.13 -16.87
N GLN A 149 8.23 -32.07 -16.00
CA GLN A 149 7.78 -31.78 -14.66
C GLN A 149 8.98 -31.66 -13.73
N ILE A 150 9.07 -30.52 -13.04
CA ILE A 150 10.10 -30.22 -12.05
C ILE A 150 9.47 -30.17 -10.67
N ALA A 151 9.95 -30.99 -9.74
CA ALA A 151 9.56 -30.94 -8.34
C ALA A 151 10.19 -29.69 -7.68
N LEU A 152 9.41 -29.00 -6.85
CA LEU A 152 9.82 -27.84 -6.08
C LEU A 152 9.94 -28.20 -4.60
N ASN A 153 10.80 -27.50 -3.88
CA ASN A 153 10.78 -27.54 -2.43
C ASN A 153 9.47 -26.93 -1.91
N PRO A 154 8.86 -27.47 -0.84
CA PRO A 154 7.76 -26.79 -0.17
C PRO A 154 8.14 -25.35 0.21
N PHE A 155 7.30 -24.39 -0.11
CA PHE A 155 7.52 -22.96 0.11
C PHE A 155 6.23 -22.27 0.49
N THR A 156 6.33 -21.07 1.04
CA THR A 156 5.20 -20.20 1.31
C THR A 156 5.14 -19.09 0.28
N LEU A 157 4.05 -18.99 -0.47
CA LEU A 157 3.78 -17.84 -1.31
C LEU A 157 3.05 -16.78 -0.47
N ILE A 158 3.58 -15.55 -0.43
CA ILE A 158 2.90 -14.38 0.09
C ILE A 158 2.60 -13.44 -1.07
N GLY A 159 1.33 -13.36 -1.46
CA GLY A 159 0.86 -12.42 -2.46
C GLY A 159 0.41 -11.11 -1.80
N ALA A 160 0.83 -9.97 -2.34
CA ALA A 160 0.33 -8.66 -1.94
C ALA A 160 -0.41 -7.98 -3.08
N THR A 161 -1.52 -7.32 -2.78
CA THR A 161 -2.30 -6.59 -3.79
C THR A 161 -3.06 -5.41 -3.20
N THR A 162 -3.17 -4.35 -3.98
CA THR A 162 -4.08 -3.23 -3.73
C THR A 162 -5.48 -3.50 -4.28
N ARG A 163 -5.61 -4.42 -5.25
CA ARG A 163 -6.83 -4.70 -6.03
C ARG A 163 -7.19 -6.18 -5.98
N SER A 164 -7.64 -6.67 -4.82
CA SER A 164 -8.01 -8.09 -4.66
C SER A 164 -9.12 -8.56 -5.60
N GLY A 165 -9.98 -7.67 -6.08
CA GLY A 165 -11.02 -7.98 -7.07
C GLY A 165 -10.52 -8.28 -8.48
N LEU A 166 -9.25 -7.98 -8.80
CA LEU A 166 -8.63 -8.30 -10.09
C LEU A 166 -7.95 -9.67 -10.09
N LEU A 167 -7.79 -10.31 -8.93
CA LEU A 167 -7.28 -11.68 -8.87
C LEU A 167 -8.32 -12.64 -9.43
N THR A 168 -7.84 -13.60 -10.21
CA THR A 168 -8.70 -14.69 -10.70
C THR A 168 -9.21 -15.53 -9.53
N ALA A 169 -10.41 -16.07 -9.66
CA ALA A 169 -10.99 -16.93 -8.62
C ALA A 169 -10.12 -18.17 -8.33
N PRO A 170 -9.52 -18.85 -9.35
CA PRO A 170 -8.61 -19.95 -9.11
C PRO A 170 -7.37 -19.58 -8.31
N LEU A 171 -6.72 -18.45 -8.60
CA LEU A 171 -5.55 -18.01 -7.82
C LEU A 171 -5.96 -17.66 -6.37
N ARG A 172 -7.05 -16.94 -6.22
CA ARG A 172 -7.53 -16.50 -4.90
C ARG A 172 -7.88 -17.67 -3.98
N SER A 173 -8.48 -18.75 -4.51
CA SER A 173 -8.88 -19.92 -3.71
C SER A 173 -7.69 -20.73 -3.18
N ARG A 174 -6.49 -20.56 -3.74
CA ARG A 174 -5.27 -21.24 -3.32
C ARG A 174 -4.55 -20.60 -2.14
N PHE A 175 -4.99 -19.41 -1.76
CA PHE A 175 -4.49 -18.77 -0.54
C PHE A 175 -5.29 -19.26 0.67
N GLY A 176 -4.67 -20.12 1.49
CA GLY A 176 -5.27 -20.62 2.73
C GLY A 176 -5.47 -19.53 3.79
N ILE A 177 -4.62 -18.47 3.74
CA ILE A 177 -4.66 -17.35 4.66
C ILE A 177 -4.93 -16.08 3.85
N ASN A 178 -6.09 -15.45 4.04
CA ASN A 178 -6.50 -14.23 3.34
C ASN A 178 -6.76 -13.12 4.35
N LEU A 179 -5.94 -12.06 4.32
CA LEU A 179 -5.92 -11.00 5.32
C LEU A 179 -6.03 -9.62 4.67
N ARG A 180 -7.05 -8.89 5.11
CA ARG A 180 -7.26 -7.51 4.71
C ARG A 180 -6.59 -6.56 5.71
N LEU A 181 -5.78 -5.64 5.21
CA LEU A 181 -5.22 -4.55 6.00
C LEU A 181 -6.13 -3.32 5.85
N GLU A 182 -6.32 -2.63 6.97
CA GLU A 182 -7.17 -1.46 7.05
C GLU A 182 -6.35 -0.21 7.38
N TYR A 183 -6.94 0.95 7.17
CA TYR A 183 -6.32 2.21 7.55
C TYR A 183 -6.12 2.29 9.06
N TYR A 184 -5.07 2.96 9.46
CA TYR A 184 -4.71 3.15 10.86
C TYR A 184 -5.40 4.40 11.43
N ASP A 185 -5.80 4.32 12.69
CA ASP A 185 -6.23 5.49 13.43
C ASP A 185 -5.05 6.42 13.78
N SER A 186 -5.36 7.69 14.05
CA SER A 186 -4.33 8.70 14.33
C SER A 186 -3.52 8.41 15.60
N LYS A 187 -4.08 7.70 16.57
CA LYS A 187 -3.37 7.34 17.83
C LYS A 187 -2.29 6.30 17.53
N THR A 188 -2.63 5.26 16.78
CA THR A 188 -1.68 4.22 16.35
C THR A 188 -0.58 4.83 15.47
N LEU A 189 -0.94 5.69 14.50
CA LEU A 189 0.03 6.39 13.66
C LEU A 189 0.95 7.32 14.47
N SER A 190 0.43 8.01 15.50
CA SER A 190 1.26 8.83 16.39
C SER A 190 2.32 8.00 17.10
N ASN A 191 1.98 6.78 17.54
CA ASN A 191 2.96 5.86 18.14
C ASN A 191 4.01 5.40 17.11
N ILE A 192 3.60 5.13 15.87
CA ILE A 192 4.52 4.79 14.77
C ILE A 192 5.47 5.96 14.50
N ILE A 193 4.96 7.20 14.44
CA ILE A 193 5.77 8.42 14.24
C ILE A 193 6.78 8.59 15.37
N LYS A 194 6.37 8.45 16.63
CA LYS A 194 7.28 8.55 17.79
C LYS A 194 8.38 7.51 17.75
N ARG A 195 8.05 6.27 17.42
CA ARG A 195 9.06 5.22 17.22
C ARG A 195 9.99 5.56 16.07
N SER A 196 9.48 6.01 14.95
CA SER A 196 10.27 6.40 13.78
C SER A 196 11.18 7.59 14.08
N ALA A 197 10.68 8.58 14.82
CA ALA A 197 11.46 9.74 15.28
C ALA A 197 12.63 9.31 16.20
N ALA A 198 12.39 8.36 17.11
CA ALA A 198 13.44 7.80 17.97
C ALA A 198 14.54 7.09 17.15
N ILE A 199 14.17 6.29 16.15
CA ILE A 199 15.12 5.62 15.24
C ILE A 199 15.93 6.66 14.44
N LEU A 200 15.28 7.73 13.99
CA LEU A 200 15.91 8.83 13.27
C LEU A 200 16.69 9.79 14.19
N LYS A 201 16.63 9.58 15.50
CA LYS A 201 17.24 10.45 16.53
C LYS A 201 16.74 11.90 16.45
N VAL A 202 15.45 12.08 16.19
CA VAL A 202 14.78 13.37 16.09
C VAL A 202 13.85 13.53 17.28
N PRO A 203 14.11 14.49 18.19
CA PRO A 203 13.17 14.80 19.26
C PRO A 203 11.84 15.30 18.68
N ILE A 204 10.72 14.81 19.21
CA ILE A 204 9.38 15.20 18.77
C ILE A 204 8.43 15.31 19.95
N ASP A 205 7.61 16.36 19.95
CA ASP A 205 6.53 16.52 20.93
C ASP A 205 5.34 15.60 20.61
N ASP A 206 4.64 15.14 21.62
CA ASP A 206 3.47 14.26 21.48
C ASP A 206 2.36 14.87 20.63
N GLU A 207 2.12 16.19 20.81
CA GLU A 207 1.15 16.94 20.03
C GLU A 207 1.56 17.05 18.56
N ALA A 208 2.85 17.27 18.29
CA ALA A 208 3.37 17.33 16.92
C ALA A 208 3.25 15.95 16.23
N ALA A 209 3.60 14.87 16.94
CA ALA A 209 3.44 13.53 16.43
C ALA A 209 1.98 13.19 16.11
N PHE A 210 1.05 13.60 16.95
CA PHE A 210 -0.38 13.42 16.71
C PHE A 210 -0.90 14.27 15.54
N GLU A 211 -0.43 15.51 15.40
CA GLU A 211 -0.81 16.39 14.29
C GLU A 211 -0.32 15.85 12.94
N ILE A 212 0.90 15.33 12.87
CA ILE A 212 1.42 14.66 11.67
C ILE A 212 0.60 13.39 11.40
N ALA A 213 0.31 12.59 12.43
CA ALA A 213 -0.48 11.35 12.32
C ALA A 213 -1.86 11.61 11.74
N ARG A 214 -2.55 12.63 12.22
CA ARG A 214 -3.89 13.01 11.79
C ARG A 214 -3.96 13.37 10.30
N ARG A 215 -2.86 13.90 9.75
CA ARG A 215 -2.77 14.28 8.33
C ARG A 215 -2.12 13.21 7.46
N SER A 216 -1.88 12.00 8.01
CA SER A 216 -1.15 10.93 7.32
C SER A 216 -2.06 9.96 6.55
N ARG A 217 -3.32 10.33 6.28
CA ARG A 217 -4.27 9.54 5.50
C ARG A 217 -4.41 8.09 5.98
N GLY A 218 -4.31 7.84 7.27
CA GLY A 218 -4.41 6.50 7.82
C GLY A 218 -3.28 5.54 7.41
N THR A 219 -2.15 6.02 6.86
CA THR A 219 -1.08 5.14 6.34
C THR A 219 0.28 5.40 6.98
N PRO A 220 0.96 4.35 7.49
CA PRO A 220 2.32 4.47 8.04
C PRO A 220 3.35 5.03 7.04
N ARG A 221 3.20 4.73 5.75
CA ARG A 221 4.11 5.25 4.72
C ARG A 221 4.07 6.76 4.64
N ILE A 222 2.87 7.36 4.57
CA ILE A 222 2.72 8.81 4.53
C ILE A 222 3.13 9.43 5.87
N ALA A 223 2.80 8.80 6.99
CA ALA A 223 3.22 9.26 8.31
C ALA A 223 4.75 9.42 8.41
N ASN A 224 5.50 8.40 7.98
CA ASN A 224 6.95 8.43 7.95
C ASN A 224 7.51 9.44 6.93
N LEU A 225 6.85 9.61 5.79
CA LEU A 225 7.21 10.60 4.79
C LEU A 225 7.07 12.03 5.35
N LEU A 226 5.91 12.34 5.94
CA LEU A 226 5.64 13.63 6.55
C LEU A 226 6.60 13.91 7.71
N LEU A 227 6.88 12.92 8.58
CA LEU A 227 7.86 13.05 9.65
C LEU A 227 9.24 13.46 9.11
N ARG A 228 9.73 12.80 8.06
CA ARG A 228 11.02 13.12 7.45
C ARG A 228 11.05 14.55 6.89
N ARG A 229 10.01 14.97 6.21
CA ARG A 229 9.94 16.33 5.67
C ARG A 229 9.82 17.38 6.77
N VAL A 230 9.00 17.16 7.79
CA VAL A 230 8.89 18.07 8.94
C VAL A 230 10.22 18.14 9.72
N ARG A 231 10.96 17.03 9.83
CA ARG A 231 12.33 17.03 10.39
C ARG A 231 13.24 18.01 9.65
N ASP A 232 13.18 18.05 8.31
CA ASP A 232 14.02 18.95 7.52
C ASP A 232 13.74 20.43 7.90
N PHE A 233 12.46 20.78 8.15
CA PHE A 233 12.10 22.11 8.69
C PHE A 233 12.62 22.31 10.11
N ALA A 234 12.53 21.32 10.98
CA ALA A 234 13.05 21.41 12.34
C ALA A 234 14.56 21.68 12.37
N GLN A 235 15.32 21.08 11.47
CA GLN A 235 16.77 21.27 11.36
C GLN A 235 17.16 22.66 10.82
N ILE A 236 16.39 23.24 9.93
CA ILE A 236 16.74 24.50 9.25
C ILE A 236 16.11 25.71 9.93
N GLN A 237 14.88 25.58 10.44
CA GLN A 237 14.12 26.69 11.00
C GLN A 237 13.95 26.63 12.53
N GLY A 238 14.44 25.56 13.16
CA GLY A 238 14.37 25.33 14.60
C GLY A 238 15.70 24.85 15.19
N ASP A 239 15.61 24.23 16.34
CA ASP A 239 16.74 23.64 17.10
C ASP A 239 16.94 22.13 16.82
N GLY A 240 16.28 21.60 15.80
CA GLY A 240 16.27 20.18 15.46
C GLY A 240 15.16 19.37 16.14
N LYS A 241 14.35 19.99 17.01
CA LYS A 241 13.19 19.37 17.63
C LYS A 241 11.91 19.63 16.81
N VAL A 242 11.12 18.61 16.60
CA VAL A 242 9.80 18.72 15.94
C VAL A 242 8.77 19.14 16.98
N THR A 243 8.54 20.46 17.08
CA THR A 243 7.46 21.04 17.88
C THR A 243 6.16 21.13 17.08
N MET A 244 5.05 21.41 17.76
CA MET A 244 3.76 21.63 17.09
C MET A 244 3.80 22.77 16.06
N GLU A 245 4.56 23.83 16.34
CA GLU A 245 4.73 24.96 15.42
C GLU A 245 5.48 24.57 14.17
N ILE A 246 6.62 23.89 14.33
CA ILE A 246 7.41 23.36 13.20
C ILE A 246 6.58 22.35 12.38
N ALA A 247 5.80 21.48 13.03
CA ALA A 247 4.93 20.55 12.34
C ALA A 247 3.91 21.28 11.46
N LYS A 248 3.25 22.33 11.99
CA LYS A 248 2.30 23.16 11.22
C LYS A 248 2.97 23.87 10.03
N ILE A 249 4.16 24.42 10.24
CA ILE A 249 4.93 25.09 9.17
C ILE A 249 5.28 24.08 8.06
N GLY A 250 5.85 22.95 8.42
CA GLY A 250 6.24 21.91 7.46
C GLY A 250 5.04 21.34 6.69
N LEU A 251 3.97 20.99 7.39
CA LEU A 251 2.75 20.44 6.76
C LEU A 251 2.09 21.46 5.81
N LYS A 252 2.09 22.74 6.18
CA LYS A 252 1.60 23.83 5.31
C LYS A 252 2.48 23.99 4.07
N ALA A 253 3.80 23.96 4.22
CA ALA A 253 4.74 24.04 3.10
C ALA A 253 4.63 22.85 2.14
N LEU A 254 4.20 21.68 2.64
CA LEU A 254 3.91 20.49 1.85
C LEU A 254 2.50 20.50 1.21
N ASN A 255 1.73 21.56 1.39
CA ASN A 255 0.33 21.68 0.94
C ASN A 255 -0.58 20.56 1.47
N VAL A 256 -0.30 20.06 2.68
CA VAL A 256 -1.17 19.11 3.38
C VAL A 256 -2.06 19.89 4.32
N ASP A 257 -3.33 19.90 4.04
CA ASP A 257 -4.30 20.64 4.84
C ASP A 257 -4.62 19.98 6.19
N GLN A 258 -5.48 20.62 6.97
CA GLN A 258 -5.86 20.14 8.31
C GLN A 258 -6.63 18.81 8.31
N HIS A 259 -7.13 18.35 7.16
CA HIS A 259 -7.83 17.07 6.98
C HIS A 259 -6.97 16.02 6.28
N GLY A 260 -5.71 16.34 5.94
CA GLY A 260 -4.80 15.44 5.26
C GLY A 260 -4.97 15.41 3.74
N LEU A 261 -5.76 16.30 3.16
CA LEU A 261 -5.85 16.44 1.71
C LEU A 261 -4.60 17.17 1.20
N ASP A 262 -4.04 16.68 0.10
CA ASP A 262 -2.96 17.35 -0.60
C ASP A 262 -3.45 18.18 -1.79
N ASP A 263 -2.51 18.77 -2.51
CA ASP A 263 -2.79 19.59 -3.69
C ASP A 263 -3.56 18.80 -4.77
N MET A 264 -3.22 17.53 -4.99
CA MET A 264 -3.88 16.71 -6.01
C MET A 264 -5.32 16.36 -5.60
N ASP A 265 -5.58 16.03 -4.33
CA ASP A 265 -6.93 15.78 -3.84
C ASP A 265 -7.82 17.00 -4.02
N ASN A 266 -7.32 18.16 -3.58
CA ASN A 266 -8.05 19.42 -3.73
C ASN A 266 -8.29 19.77 -5.21
N ARG A 267 -7.31 19.51 -6.08
CA ARG A 267 -7.42 19.72 -7.52
C ARG A 267 -8.45 18.79 -8.17
N ILE A 268 -8.51 17.52 -7.75
CA ILE A 268 -9.53 16.56 -8.20
C ILE A 268 -10.92 17.05 -7.79
N LEU A 269 -11.13 17.37 -6.51
CA LEU A 269 -12.41 17.81 -6.00
C LEU A 269 -12.86 19.13 -6.65
N LEU A 270 -11.99 20.14 -6.76
CA LEU A 270 -12.28 21.40 -7.44
C LEU A 270 -12.62 21.19 -8.92
N THR A 271 -11.89 20.30 -9.60
CA THR A 271 -12.17 19.99 -11.00
C THR A 271 -13.58 19.40 -11.17
N ILE A 272 -13.98 18.47 -10.29
CA ILE A 272 -15.31 17.89 -10.35
C ILE A 272 -16.40 18.96 -10.03
N ILE A 273 -16.15 19.82 -9.05
CA ILE A 273 -17.10 20.89 -8.67
C ILE A 273 -17.22 21.93 -9.78
N ASP A 274 -16.10 22.55 -10.15
CA ASP A 274 -16.11 23.77 -10.97
C ASP A 274 -16.33 23.45 -12.46
N LYS A 275 -15.77 22.34 -12.97
CA LYS A 275 -15.89 21.96 -14.40
C LYS A 275 -17.05 21.01 -14.69
N PHE A 276 -17.41 20.16 -13.74
CA PHE A 276 -18.41 19.11 -13.95
C PHE A 276 -19.62 19.21 -13.01
N LYS A 277 -19.84 20.38 -12.41
CA LYS A 277 -21.03 20.69 -11.57
C LYS A 277 -21.26 19.68 -10.44
N GLY A 278 -20.17 19.14 -9.87
CA GLY A 278 -20.21 18.14 -8.80
C GLY A 278 -20.32 16.67 -9.27
N GLY A 279 -20.36 16.43 -10.55
CA GLY A 279 -20.47 15.10 -11.16
C GLY A 279 -21.89 14.70 -11.55
N PRO A 280 -22.12 13.44 -12.04
CA PRO A 280 -21.12 12.36 -12.15
C PRO A 280 -20.15 12.55 -13.31
N VAL A 281 -18.87 12.18 -13.11
CA VAL A 281 -17.81 12.27 -14.12
C VAL A 281 -16.92 11.04 -14.11
N GLY A 282 -16.49 10.56 -15.28
CA GLY A 282 -15.64 9.39 -15.45
C GLY A 282 -14.19 9.68 -15.00
N VAL A 283 -13.49 8.65 -14.47
CA VAL A 283 -12.10 8.79 -13.99
C VAL A 283 -11.15 9.29 -15.08
N ASN A 284 -11.27 8.79 -16.31
CA ASN A 284 -10.42 9.21 -17.44
C ASN A 284 -10.59 10.72 -17.75
N THR A 285 -11.81 11.23 -17.63
CA THR A 285 -12.10 12.66 -17.81
C THR A 285 -11.47 13.50 -16.70
N ILE A 286 -11.57 13.03 -15.46
CA ILE A 286 -10.90 13.68 -14.31
C ILE A 286 -9.39 13.66 -14.53
N ALA A 287 -8.81 12.50 -14.84
CA ALA A 287 -7.38 12.29 -15.07
C ALA A 287 -6.83 13.28 -16.12
N THR A 288 -7.48 13.36 -17.28
CA THR A 288 -7.12 14.34 -18.31
C THR A 288 -7.22 15.78 -17.82
N ALA A 289 -8.28 16.11 -17.05
CA ALA A 289 -8.51 17.47 -16.59
C ALA A 289 -7.53 17.94 -15.50
N VAL A 290 -6.98 17.02 -14.70
CA VAL A 290 -5.99 17.31 -13.64
C VAL A 290 -4.55 17.03 -14.09
N GLY A 291 -4.35 16.42 -15.27
CA GLY A 291 -3.02 16.09 -15.80
C GLY A 291 -2.35 14.92 -15.06
N GLU A 292 -3.12 13.87 -14.70
CA GLU A 292 -2.63 12.69 -13.99
C GLU A 292 -3.12 11.40 -14.68
N GLU A 293 -2.51 10.25 -14.38
CA GLU A 293 -2.97 8.97 -14.86
C GLU A 293 -4.22 8.49 -14.11
N ALA A 294 -5.17 7.89 -14.82
CA ALA A 294 -6.41 7.38 -14.24
C ALA A 294 -6.15 6.33 -13.16
N GLY A 295 -5.13 5.46 -13.37
CA GLY A 295 -4.70 4.46 -12.41
C GLY A 295 -4.22 5.08 -11.09
N THR A 296 -3.45 6.17 -11.15
CA THR A 296 -2.99 6.90 -9.97
C THR A 296 -4.15 7.46 -9.17
N ILE A 297 -5.13 8.06 -9.84
CA ILE A 297 -6.34 8.57 -9.16
C ILE A 297 -7.08 7.44 -8.46
N GLU A 298 -7.32 6.31 -9.14
CA GLU A 298 -8.08 5.18 -8.60
C GLU A 298 -7.36 4.47 -7.43
N GLU A 299 -6.04 4.43 -7.44
CA GLU A 299 -5.28 3.67 -6.45
C GLU A 299 -4.81 4.50 -5.26
N VAL A 300 -4.56 5.81 -5.45
CA VAL A 300 -3.95 6.66 -4.44
C VAL A 300 -4.92 7.70 -3.88
N CYS A 301 -5.58 8.47 -4.75
CA CYS A 301 -6.38 9.61 -4.31
C CYS A 301 -7.82 9.19 -3.95
N GLU A 302 -8.48 8.46 -4.84
CA GLU A 302 -9.90 8.10 -4.71
C GLU A 302 -10.21 7.28 -3.44
N PRO A 303 -9.40 6.27 -3.02
CA PRO A 303 -9.70 5.50 -1.83
C PRO A 303 -9.77 6.35 -0.55
N PHE A 304 -8.84 7.29 -0.40
CA PHE A 304 -8.83 8.22 0.73
C PHE A 304 -10.01 9.19 0.68
N LEU A 305 -10.25 9.80 -0.48
CA LEU A 305 -11.36 10.74 -0.65
C LEU A 305 -12.73 10.09 -0.42
N ILE A 306 -12.90 8.81 -0.79
CA ILE A 306 -14.14 8.06 -0.54
C ILE A 306 -14.26 7.74 0.95
N GLN A 307 -13.19 7.27 1.59
CA GLN A 307 -13.19 6.92 3.01
C GLN A 307 -13.53 8.13 3.89
N GLU A 308 -12.92 9.28 3.61
CA GLU A 308 -13.17 10.53 4.33
C GLU A 308 -14.50 11.19 3.92
N GLY A 309 -15.23 10.59 2.98
CA GLY A 309 -16.55 11.04 2.60
C GLY A 309 -16.58 12.29 1.70
N TYR A 310 -15.48 12.64 1.05
CA TYR A 310 -15.43 13.75 0.09
C TYR A 310 -15.94 13.37 -1.30
N LEU A 311 -15.79 12.09 -1.67
CA LEU A 311 -16.10 11.56 -3.00
C LEU A 311 -16.99 10.32 -2.89
N MET A 312 -17.91 10.16 -3.82
CA MET A 312 -18.71 8.93 -4.00
C MET A 312 -18.48 8.34 -5.38
N ARG A 313 -18.37 7.01 -5.44
CA ARG A 313 -18.33 6.25 -6.69
C ARG A 313 -19.73 5.73 -7.03
N THR A 314 -20.24 6.11 -8.19
CA THR A 314 -21.53 5.65 -8.71
C THR A 314 -21.35 4.91 -10.03
N PRO A 315 -22.35 4.16 -10.52
CA PRO A 315 -22.27 3.52 -11.83
C PRO A 315 -22.05 4.50 -13.00
N ARG A 316 -22.44 5.78 -12.82
CA ARG A 316 -22.28 6.83 -13.85
C ARG A 316 -20.95 7.57 -13.74
N GLY A 317 -20.19 7.38 -12.66
CA GLY A 317 -18.93 8.08 -12.41
C GLY A 317 -18.80 8.59 -10.98
N ARG A 318 -17.86 9.51 -10.76
CA ARG A 318 -17.51 10.10 -9.47
C ARG A 318 -18.37 11.33 -9.21
N VAL A 319 -18.85 11.46 -7.98
CA VAL A 319 -19.69 12.56 -7.51
C VAL A 319 -19.10 13.09 -6.21
N VAL A 320 -18.91 14.40 -6.11
CA VAL A 320 -18.48 15.03 -4.84
C VAL A 320 -19.66 15.14 -3.87
N THR A 321 -19.34 15.06 -2.59
CA THR A 321 -20.32 15.15 -1.50
C THR A 321 -20.47 16.60 -1.02
N ASP A 322 -21.50 16.86 -0.23
CA ASP A 322 -21.69 18.16 0.42
C ASP A 322 -20.52 18.50 1.36
N MET A 323 -19.83 17.48 1.89
CA MET A 323 -18.63 17.66 2.71
C MET A 323 -17.48 18.26 1.89
N ALA A 324 -17.29 17.83 0.64
CA ALA A 324 -16.29 18.40 -0.25
C ALA A 324 -16.61 19.88 -0.60
N TYR A 325 -17.86 20.20 -0.85
CA TYR A 325 -18.27 21.59 -1.07
C TYR A 325 -17.95 22.49 0.14
N LYS A 326 -18.30 22.03 1.35
CA LYS A 326 -18.01 22.76 2.59
C LYS A 326 -16.51 22.95 2.82
N HIS A 327 -15.75 21.89 2.61
CA HIS A 327 -14.30 21.89 2.78
C HIS A 327 -13.61 22.92 1.87
N LEU A 328 -14.04 22.98 0.62
CA LEU A 328 -13.47 23.89 -0.39
C LEU A 328 -14.11 25.29 -0.43
N GLY A 329 -15.02 25.57 0.50
CA GLY A 329 -15.74 26.85 0.55
C GLY A 329 -16.58 27.12 -0.71
N ARG A 330 -17.12 26.06 -1.31
CA ARG A 330 -18.00 26.13 -2.49
C ARG A 330 -19.46 25.90 -2.08
N PHE A 331 -20.36 26.45 -2.86
CA PHE A 331 -21.80 26.24 -2.71
C PHE A 331 -22.29 25.29 -3.80
N LYS A 332 -23.12 24.32 -3.42
CA LYS A 332 -23.79 23.45 -4.38
C LYS A 332 -24.82 24.29 -5.13
N GLY A 333 -24.64 24.45 -6.44
CA GLY A 333 -25.57 25.23 -7.26
C GLY A 333 -26.99 24.65 -7.19
N GLY A 334 -27.85 25.33 -6.44
CA GLY A 334 -29.25 24.96 -6.14
C GLY A 334 -29.85 25.75 -5.00
N ASP A 335 -29.02 26.28 -4.08
CA ASP A 335 -29.42 27.19 -3.01
C ASP A 335 -29.07 28.63 -3.37
N GLN A 336 -29.52 29.13 -4.50
CA GLN A 336 -29.86 30.54 -4.57
C GLN A 336 -31.14 30.69 -3.75
N GLY A 337 -30.96 30.98 -2.46
CA GLY A 337 -32.03 31.51 -1.64
C GLY A 337 -32.63 32.68 -2.42
N THR A 338 -33.83 32.52 -2.90
CA THR A 338 -34.69 33.64 -3.35
C THR A 338 -34.77 34.61 -2.19
N LEU A 339 -33.92 35.64 -2.25
CA LEU A 339 -34.19 36.90 -1.58
C LEU A 339 -35.39 37.51 -2.31
N PHE A 340 -36.58 37.23 -1.83
CA PHE A 340 -37.76 38.08 -1.92
C PHE A 340 -38.56 37.90 -0.64
#